data_0ab43b8e919e941341859d2599b96f91
#
_entry.id   0ab43b8e919e941341859d2599b96f91
#
_cell.length_a   1.000
_cell.length_b   1.000
_cell.length_c   1.000
_cell.angle_alpha   90.00
_cell.angle_beta   90.00
_cell.angle_gamma   90.00
#
_symmetry.space_group_name_H-M   'P 1'
#
loop_
_entity.id
_entity.type
_entity.pdbx_description
1 polymer ?
#
loop_
_entity_poly.entity_id
_entity_poly.type
_entity_poly.pdbx_seq_one_letter_code
_entity_poly.pdbx_strand_id
1 'polypeptide(L)'
;MADFFAFQWHILDDCDQRCKHCYIFSEENDKELITMNYEDIKTVLDNCLDFCQKTNRTPYFSITGGDPILHPNFWQLLELLHEKQIHYSILGNPFHITEDVAKRLKSLSCRQYQLSLDGLRETHDYFRKPGSFDITLEKIKTLQDAGVRASIMTTVSKTNIDEIPDLIDVVVENNAGLFSFARYCPTSLEKATQMTPGEYKELLEKVWQKYQDYNDSKTFFTLKDHLWTLFLYEKGLYTIPENLSDDVIYDGCNCGNSHLTILPSGDVFACRRMDSKVGNALKDSVYDIFMGENMDEYRQFENFEKCSKCELLRFCRGCPAVSYGTTHNMYSADPQCWKEI
;
A
#
# COMPACT_ATOMS: atom_id res chain seq x y z
N MET A 1 -17.66 6.12 9.49
CA MET A 1 -16.41 6.60 8.83
C MET A 1 -15.24 5.96 9.56
N ALA A 2 -14.16 5.63 8.86
CA ALA A 2 -12.97 5.11 9.53
C ALA A 2 -12.40 6.16 10.50
N ASP A 3 -12.08 5.76 11.73
CA ASP A 3 -11.50 6.65 12.74
C ASP A 3 -10.11 7.14 12.36
N PHE A 4 -9.42 6.41 11.48
CA PHE A 4 -8.10 6.74 10.96
C PHE A 4 -8.16 7.27 9.53
N PHE A 5 -7.24 8.21 9.22
CA PHE A 5 -6.96 8.65 7.87
C PHE A 5 -5.50 8.37 7.52
N ALA A 6 -5.28 7.69 6.40
CA ALA A 6 -3.95 7.23 5.98
C ALA A 6 -3.32 8.19 4.98
N PHE A 7 -2.13 8.69 5.30
CA PHE A 7 -1.27 9.42 4.38
C PHE A 7 -0.10 8.53 3.96
N GLN A 8 -0.04 8.16 2.69
CA GLN A 8 1.17 7.59 2.11
C GLN A 8 2.07 8.74 1.67
N TRP A 9 3.12 9.01 2.43
CA TRP A 9 3.93 10.21 2.24
C TRP A 9 5.31 9.86 1.70
N HIS A 10 5.53 10.22 0.43
CA HIS A 10 6.81 10.13 -0.25
C HIS A 10 7.62 11.38 0.07
N ILE A 11 8.70 11.24 0.84
CA ILE A 11 9.54 12.37 1.24
C ILE A 11 10.69 12.64 0.27
N LEU A 12 11.03 11.64 -0.57
CA LEU A 12 12.02 11.73 -1.65
C LEU A 12 11.72 10.70 -2.73
N ASP A 13 12.29 10.91 -3.91
CA ASP A 13 12.24 9.92 -5.01
C ASP A 13 13.49 9.01 -5.04
N ASP A 14 14.63 9.41 -4.43
CA ASP A 14 15.87 8.64 -4.52
C ASP A 14 15.81 7.29 -3.80
N CYS A 15 16.50 6.29 -4.36
CA CYS A 15 16.56 4.93 -3.85
C CYS A 15 17.83 4.25 -4.38
N ASP A 16 18.43 3.38 -3.62
CA ASP A 16 19.58 2.56 -4.04
C ASP A 16 19.18 1.21 -4.67
N GLN A 17 17.90 0.96 -4.80
CA GLN A 17 17.33 -0.13 -5.60
C GLN A 17 16.74 0.40 -6.92
N ARG A 18 16.70 -0.47 -7.93
CA ARG A 18 16.07 -0.23 -9.24
C ARG A 18 15.16 -1.41 -9.57
N CYS A 19 14.09 -1.53 -8.77
CA CYS A 19 13.14 -2.64 -8.91
C CYS A 19 12.42 -2.56 -10.25
N LYS A 20 12.29 -3.69 -10.96
CA LYS A 20 11.72 -3.75 -12.33
C LYS A 20 10.25 -3.34 -12.42
N HIS A 21 9.51 -3.44 -11.32
CA HIS A 21 8.10 -3.05 -11.22
C HIS A 21 7.91 -1.73 -10.47
N CYS A 22 8.99 -0.95 -10.28
CA CYS A 22 8.92 0.31 -9.55
C CYS A 22 8.25 1.40 -10.40
N TYR A 23 7.22 2.02 -9.86
CA TYR A 23 6.52 3.12 -10.51
C TYR A 23 7.28 4.45 -10.45
N ILE A 24 8.35 4.57 -9.64
CA ILE A 24 9.20 5.77 -9.60
C ILE A 24 10.26 5.71 -10.70
N PHE A 25 10.86 4.53 -10.92
CA PHE A 25 11.96 4.29 -11.84
C PHE A 25 11.53 3.45 -13.06
N SER A 26 10.31 3.58 -13.52
CA SER A 26 9.88 2.95 -14.78
C SER A 26 10.62 3.59 -15.97
N GLU A 27 10.87 2.80 -17.02
CA GLU A 27 11.53 3.29 -18.25
C GLU A 27 10.81 4.49 -18.89
N GLU A 28 9.50 4.62 -18.63
CA GLU A 28 8.67 5.73 -19.10
C GLU A 28 8.73 6.96 -18.20
N ASN A 29 9.40 6.88 -17.04
CA ASN A 29 9.42 7.93 -16.04
C ASN A 29 10.79 8.63 -15.98
N ASP A 30 11.12 9.35 -17.06
CA ASP A 30 12.33 10.18 -17.16
C ASP A 30 12.13 11.52 -16.43
N LYS A 31 11.83 11.45 -15.13
CA LYS A 31 11.62 12.63 -14.31
C LYS A 31 12.83 12.96 -13.45
N GLU A 32 12.98 14.24 -13.16
CA GLU A 32 13.92 14.71 -12.13
C GLU A 32 13.52 14.13 -10.75
N LEU A 33 14.50 13.55 -10.04
CA LEU A 33 14.31 13.03 -8.69
C LEU A 33 14.23 14.18 -7.70
N ILE A 34 13.15 14.22 -6.92
CA ILE A 34 12.89 15.29 -5.97
C ILE A 34 13.11 14.78 -4.55
N THR A 35 13.69 15.63 -3.71
CA THR A 35 13.79 15.47 -2.26
C THR A 35 13.08 16.65 -1.60
N MET A 36 12.07 16.38 -0.77
CA MET A 36 11.32 17.42 -0.06
C MET A 36 12.23 18.09 0.98
N ASN A 37 12.31 19.41 1.01
CA ASN A 37 13.10 20.08 2.04
C ASN A 37 12.39 20.06 3.40
N TYR A 38 13.11 20.39 4.47
CA TYR A 38 12.58 20.25 5.84
C TYR A 38 11.43 21.23 6.17
N GLU A 39 11.43 22.43 5.59
CA GLU A 39 10.35 23.40 5.78
C GLU A 39 9.06 22.91 5.10
N ASP A 40 9.19 22.33 3.91
CA ASP A 40 8.06 21.72 3.20
C ASP A 40 7.53 20.49 3.95
N ILE A 41 8.41 19.69 4.58
CA ILE A 41 8.00 18.58 5.47
C ILE A 41 7.11 19.09 6.60
N LYS A 42 7.50 20.17 7.28
CA LYS A 42 6.69 20.76 8.36
C LYS A 42 5.35 21.29 7.84
N THR A 43 5.37 21.99 6.72
CA THR A 43 4.17 22.54 6.07
C THR A 43 3.18 21.44 5.71
N VAL A 44 3.64 20.36 5.06
CA VAL A 44 2.79 19.23 4.71
C VAL A 44 2.24 18.54 5.95
N LEU A 45 3.09 18.31 6.97
CA LEU A 45 2.64 17.69 8.22
C LEU A 45 1.53 18.51 8.89
N ASP A 46 1.75 19.80 9.08
CA ASP A 46 0.77 20.68 9.75
C ASP A 46 -0.54 20.74 8.96
N ASN A 47 -0.48 20.76 7.62
CA ASN A 47 -1.63 20.73 6.74
C ASN A 47 -2.43 19.41 6.85
N CYS A 48 -1.75 18.27 6.94
CA CYS A 48 -2.39 16.98 7.19
C CYS A 48 -3.04 16.89 8.57
N LEU A 49 -2.41 17.46 9.59
CA LEU A 49 -2.95 17.49 10.95
C LEU A 49 -4.19 18.40 11.06
N ASP A 50 -4.16 19.56 10.43
CA ASP A 50 -5.32 20.45 10.32
C ASP A 50 -6.52 19.77 9.65
N PHE A 51 -6.26 19.06 8.55
CA PHE A 51 -7.28 18.23 7.89
C PHE A 51 -7.88 17.20 8.85
N CYS A 52 -7.04 16.44 9.55
CA CYS A 52 -7.51 15.42 10.49
C CYS A 52 -8.31 16.02 11.65
N GLN A 53 -7.89 17.17 12.16
CA GLN A 53 -8.64 17.89 13.19
C GLN A 53 -10.03 18.34 12.68
N LYS A 54 -10.09 18.94 11.47
CA LYS A 54 -11.35 19.41 10.86
C LYS A 54 -12.33 18.27 10.55
N THR A 55 -11.79 17.08 10.23
CA THR A 55 -12.60 15.90 9.88
C THR A 55 -12.85 14.95 11.06
N ASN A 56 -12.32 15.26 12.24
CA ASN A 56 -12.36 14.42 13.45
C ASN A 56 -11.83 13.01 13.18
N ARG A 57 -10.65 12.92 12.53
CA ARG A 57 -9.96 11.65 12.21
C ARG A 57 -8.58 11.61 12.84
N THR A 58 -8.11 10.42 13.15
CA THR A 58 -6.75 10.20 13.64
C THR A 58 -5.78 10.02 12.46
N PRO A 59 -4.69 10.81 12.36
CA PRO A 59 -3.72 10.67 11.29
C PRO A 59 -2.88 9.39 11.44
N TYR A 60 -2.61 8.74 10.33
CA TYR A 60 -1.64 7.65 10.23
C TYR A 60 -0.74 7.88 9.02
N PHE A 61 0.58 7.94 9.24
CA PHE A 61 1.54 8.17 8.16
C PHE A 61 2.28 6.88 7.77
N SER A 62 2.27 6.58 6.49
CA SER A 62 3.19 5.61 5.87
C SER A 62 4.31 6.39 5.21
N ILE A 63 5.43 6.56 5.90
CA ILE A 63 6.60 7.29 5.39
C ILE A 63 7.33 6.42 4.40
N THR A 64 7.49 6.92 3.18
CA THR A 64 8.05 6.19 2.05
C THR A 64 8.72 7.15 1.06
N GLY A 65 8.90 6.72 -0.17
CA GLY A 65 9.51 7.46 -1.27
C GLY A 65 10.15 6.48 -2.23
N GLY A 66 11.37 6.77 -2.62
CA GLY A 66 12.31 5.76 -3.07
C GLY A 66 12.70 4.88 -1.86
N ASP A 67 13.75 5.26 -1.13
CA ASP A 67 13.99 4.70 0.22
C ASP A 67 14.05 5.85 1.24
N PRO A 68 13.07 5.97 2.15
CA PRO A 68 12.95 7.14 3.01
C PRO A 68 14.13 7.36 3.95
N ILE A 69 14.87 6.31 4.32
CA ILE A 69 16.05 6.43 5.20
C ILE A 69 17.18 7.22 4.56
N LEU A 70 17.23 7.34 3.23
CA LEU A 70 18.20 8.14 2.49
C LEU A 70 17.92 9.65 2.55
N HIS A 71 16.75 10.05 3.04
CA HIS A 71 16.40 11.45 3.14
C HIS A 71 17.27 12.16 4.22
N PRO A 72 17.90 13.31 3.91
CA PRO A 72 18.79 14.00 4.85
C PRO A 72 18.12 14.38 6.18
N ASN A 73 16.82 14.63 6.17
CA ASN A 73 16.03 14.97 7.36
C ASN A 73 15.14 13.82 7.85
N PHE A 74 15.43 12.57 7.46
CA PHE A 74 14.63 11.40 7.85
C PHE A 74 14.45 11.32 9.38
N TRP A 75 15.53 11.40 10.12
CA TRP A 75 15.49 11.28 11.57
C TRP A 75 14.76 12.44 12.24
N GLN A 76 14.96 13.68 11.75
CA GLN A 76 14.24 14.86 12.26
C GLN A 76 12.71 14.74 12.03
N LEU A 77 12.30 14.19 10.89
CA LEU A 77 10.88 13.91 10.67
C LEU A 77 10.35 12.89 11.68
N LEU A 78 11.08 11.78 11.93
CA LEU A 78 10.62 10.77 12.88
C LEU A 78 10.59 11.29 14.32
N GLU A 79 11.57 12.14 14.71
CA GLU A 79 11.58 12.84 16.00
C GLU A 79 10.34 13.75 16.15
N LEU A 80 10.01 14.52 15.11
CA LEU A 80 8.84 15.38 15.09
C LEU A 80 7.52 14.58 15.20
N LEU A 81 7.40 13.46 14.50
CA LEU A 81 6.25 12.57 14.61
C LEU A 81 6.13 11.95 16.02
N HIS A 82 7.26 11.56 16.60
CA HIS A 82 7.32 11.01 17.96
C HIS A 82 6.90 12.04 19.01
N GLU A 83 7.44 13.26 18.96
CA GLU A 83 7.10 14.37 19.85
C GLU A 83 5.62 14.71 19.81
N LYS A 84 5.05 14.72 18.61
CA LYS A 84 3.60 14.97 18.39
C LYS A 84 2.73 13.73 18.70
N GLN A 85 3.31 12.59 19.09
CA GLN A 85 2.62 11.31 19.36
C GLN A 85 1.81 10.78 18.16
N ILE A 86 2.28 11.02 16.95
CA ILE A 86 1.63 10.63 15.72
C ILE A 86 2.01 9.19 15.37
N HIS A 87 1.03 8.39 14.96
CA HIS A 87 1.23 7.03 14.52
C HIS A 87 1.80 6.97 13.10
N TYR A 88 2.88 6.22 12.93
CA TYR A 88 3.48 6.02 11.63
C TYR A 88 4.08 4.62 11.44
N SER A 89 4.29 4.26 10.19
CA SER A 89 5.08 3.14 9.71
C SER A 89 6.06 3.62 8.64
N ILE A 90 7.06 2.81 8.35
CA ILE A 90 8.04 3.07 7.29
C ILE A 90 7.87 1.99 6.22
N LEU A 91 7.89 2.40 4.95
CA LEU A 91 7.96 1.54 3.79
C LEU A 91 9.30 1.80 3.10
N GLY A 92 10.26 0.92 3.28
CA GLY A 92 11.62 1.08 2.78
C GLY A 92 12.25 -0.24 2.35
N ASN A 93 13.51 -0.18 1.96
CA ASN A 93 14.27 -1.37 1.59
C ASN A 93 15.14 -1.88 2.76
N PRO A 94 15.74 -3.08 2.66
CA PRO A 94 16.46 -3.70 3.78
C PRO A 94 17.90 -3.17 4.00
N PHE A 95 18.51 -2.50 3.00
CA PHE A 95 19.98 -2.34 2.95
C PHE A 95 20.55 -1.43 4.04
N HIS A 96 19.77 -0.49 4.55
CA HIS A 96 20.22 0.50 5.56
C HIS A 96 19.78 0.14 6.99
N ILE A 97 19.18 -1.03 7.20
CA ILE A 97 18.73 -1.47 8.53
C ILE A 97 19.88 -2.15 9.27
N THR A 98 20.56 -1.40 10.12
CA THR A 98 21.51 -1.93 11.11
C THR A 98 20.81 -2.13 12.45
N GLU A 99 21.47 -2.80 13.42
CA GLU A 99 20.93 -2.91 14.79
C GLU A 99 20.68 -1.54 15.42
N ASP A 100 21.60 -0.58 15.23
CA ASP A 100 21.47 0.76 15.80
C ASP A 100 20.33 1.53 15.15
N VAL A 101 20.14 1.39 13.83
CA VAL A 101 18.98 1.94 13.11
C VAL A 101 17.70 1.35 13.68
N ALA A 102 17.60 0.03 13.82
CA ALA A 102 16.41 -0.62 14.35
C ALA A 102 16.10 -0.18 15.81
N LYS A 103 17.12 -0.07 16.68
CA LYS A 103 16.97 0.45 18.04
C LYS A 103 16.48 1.91 18.06
N ARG A 104 17.04 2.76 17.17
CA ARG A 104 16.60 4.17 17.05
C ARG A 104 15.17 4.27 16.53
N LEU A 105 14.79 3.48 15.54
CA LEU A 105 13.40 3.40 15.09
C LEU A 105 12.44 3.04 16.23
N LYS A 106 12.82 2.06 17.06
CA LYS A 106 12.04 1.68 18.24
C LYS A 106 11.91 2.81 19.25
N SER A 107 13.02 3.51 19.55
CA SER A 107 13.00 4.63 20.51
C SER A 107 12.12 5.80 20.05
N LEU A 108 11.94 5.96 18.74
CA LEU A 108 11.07 6.96 18.12
C LEU A 108 9.64 6.45 17.87
N SER A 109 9.24 5.35 18.50
CA SER A 109 7.88 4.78 18.41
C SER A 109 7.48 4.30 17.03
N CYS A 110 8.44 3.96 16.16
CA CYS A 110 8.12 3.31 14.88
C CYS A 110 7.35 2.01 15.14
N ARG A 111 6.10 1.96 14.68
CA ARG A 111 5.24 0.79 14.91
C ARG A 111 5.63 -0.40 14.05
N GLN A 112 6.00 -0.11 12.80
CA GLN A 112 6.20 -1.12 11.78
C GLN A 112 7.16 -0.61 10.72
N TYR A 113 8.06 -1.49 10.28
CA TYR A 113 8.85 -1.30 9.07
C TYR A 113 8.40 -2.33 8.04
N GLN A 114 7.90 -1.86 6.90
CA GLN A 114 7.47 -2.72 5.80
C GLN A 114 8.65 -2.95 4.86
N LEU A 115 8.98 -4.21 4.70
CA LEU A 115 9.90 -4.74 3.70
C LEU A 115 9.10 -5.42 2.59
N SER A 116 9.74 -5.69 1.47
CA SER A 116 9.11 -6.39 0.37
C SER A 116 9.79 -7.74 0.11
N LEU A 117 8.97 -8.77 -0.16
CA LEU A 117 9.39 -10.04 -0.74
C LEU A 117 8.43 -10.38 -1.88
N ASP A 118 8.94 -10.47 -3.13
CA ASP A 118 8.11 -10.62 -4.32
C ASP A 118 8.24 -12.02 -4.96
N GLY A 119 8.54 -13.03 -4.20
CA GLY A 119 8.71 -14.41 -4.61
C GLY A 119 9.83 -15.09 -3.83
N LEU A 120 10.17 -16.31 -4.22
CA LEU A 120 11.34 -17.02 -3.72
C LEU A 120 12.62 -16.33 -4.20
N ARG A 121 13.77 -16.81 -3.74
CA ARG A 121 15.08 -16.17 -3.93
C ARG A 121 15.33 -15.65 -5.35
N GLU A 122 15.23 -16.52 -6.35
CA GLU A 122 15.55 -16.16 -7.72
C GLU A 122 14.60 -15.10 -8.28
N THR A 123 13.31 -15.27 -8.07
CA THR A 123 12.27 -14.35 -8.53
C THR A 123 12.35 -13.02 -7.80
N HIS A 124 12.55 -13.03 -6.48
CA HIS A 124 12.70 -11.80 -5.72
C HIS A 124 13.94 -11.00 -6.16
N ASP A 125 15.10 -11.66 -6.26
CA ASP A 125 16.35 -11.01 -6.68
C ASP A 125 16.28 -10.51 -8.14
N TYR A 126 15.55 -11.21 -9.02
CA TYR A 126 15.26 -10.75 -10.37
C TYR A 126 14.46 -9.43 -10.37
N PHE A 127 13.43 -9.33 -9.53
CA PHE A 127 12.60 -8.12 -9.48
C PHE A 127 13.32 -6.95 -8.83
N ARG A 128 14.17 -7.21 -7.83
CA ARG A 128 14.71 -6.16 -6.98
C ARG A 128 16.20 -5.94 -7.15
N LYS A 129 17.03 -6.82 -6.64
CA LYS A 129 18.50 -6.72 -6.68
C LYS A 129 19.10 -8.05 -6.25
N PRO A 130 20.18 -8.53 -6.89
CA PRO A 130 20.87 -9.76 -6.48
C PRO A 130 21.25 -9.71 -4.99
N GLY A 131 20.94 -10.78 -4.25
CA GLY A 131 21.17 -10.91 -2.80
C GLY A 131 20.16 -10.19 -1.92
N SER A 132 19.17 -9.52 -2.50
CA SER A 132 18.12 -8.80 -1.74
C SER A 132 17.25 -9.74 -0.90
N PHE A 133 17.01 -10.96 -1.37
CA PHE A 133 16.23 -11.95 -0.63
C PHE A 133 16.82 -12.25 0.74
N ASP A 134 18.10 -12.67 0.78
CA ASP A 134 18.76 -13.02 2.03
C ASP A 134 18.90 -11.84 2.98
N ILE A 135 19.25 -10.66 2.46
CA ILE A 135 19.32 -9.44 3.25
C ILE A 135 17.94 -9.12 3.84
N THR A 136 16.85 -9.27 3.09
CA THR A 136 15.50 -9.01 3.62
C THR A 136 15.18 -9.95 4.79
N LEU A 137 15.49 -11.24 4.68
CA LEU A 137 15.28 -12.21 5.77
C LEU A 137 16.12 -11.85 7.01
N GLU A 138 17.39 -11.49 6.83
CA GLU A 138 18.25 -11.00 7.92
C GLU A 138 17.62 -9.77 8.62
N LYS A 139 17.09 -8.82 7.87
CA LYS A 139 16.55 -7.58 8.43
C LYS A 139 15.17 -7.75 9.10
N ILE A 140 14.40 -8.78 8.72
CA ILE A 140 13.23 -9.18 9.52
C ILE A 140 13.68 -9.46 10.96
N LYS A 141 14.71 -10.29 11.14
CA LYS A 141 15.24 -10.61 12.47
C LYS A 141 15.78 -9.38 13.18
N THR A 142 16.58 -8.55 12.52
CA THR A 142 17.17 -7.33 13.10
C THR A 142 16.09 -6.39 13.65
N LEU A 143 15.01 -6.16 12.91
CA LEU A 143 13.89 -5.32 13.34
C LEU A 143 13.17 -5.92 14.54
N GLN A 144 12.91 -7.22 14.52
CA GLN A 144 12.20 -7.90 15.59
C GLN A 144 13.00 -7.93 16.89
N ASP A 145 14.30 -8.19 16.82
CA ASP A 145 15.21 -8.19 17.98
C ASP A 145 15.23 -6.80 18.66
N ALA A 146 15.03 -5.72 17.88
CA ALA A 146 14.87 -4.37 18.39
C ALA A 146 13.44 -4.03 18.85
N GLY A 147 12.47 -4.90 18.64
CA GLY A 147 11.06 -4.70 18.98
C GLY A 147 10.28 -3.81 17.99
N VAL A 148 10.75 -3.68 16.75
CA VAL A 148 10.03 -3.08 15.64
C VAL A 148 9.35 -4.19 14.83
N ARG A 149 8.05 -4.08 14.56
CA ARG A 149 7.36 -5.08 13.76
C ARG A 149 7.88 -5.06 12.31
N ALA A 150 8.52 -6.15 11.88
CA ALA A 150 8.82 -6.35 10.46
C ALA A 150 7.56 -6.84 9.75
N SER A 151 7.10 -6.12 8.74
CA SER A 151 5.99 -6.54 7.88
C SER A 151 6.47 -6.82 6.48
N ILE A 152 5.91 -7.84 5.86
CA ILE A 152 6.21 -8.22 4.47
C ILE A 152 5.03 -7.85 3.58
N MET A 153 5.34 -7.15 2.51
CA MET A 153 4.41 -6.81 1.44
C MET A 153 4.90 -7.42 0.12
N THR A 154 4.04 -8.17 -0.54
CA THR A 154 4.30 -8.79 -1.82
C THR A 154 3.48 -8.12 -2.93
N THR A 155 4.12 -7.80 -4.04
CA THR A 155 3.43 -7.40 -5.28
C THR A 155 3.24 -8.63 -6.14
N VAL A 156 1.98 -9.07 -6.28
CA VAL A 156 1.63 -10.27 -7.03
C VAL A 156 1.39 -9.94 -8.50
N SER A 157 2.04 -10.69 -9.37
CA SER A 157 1.92 -10.65 -10.82
C SER A 157 1.90 -12.05 -11.39
N LYS A 158 1.69 -12.19 -12.71
CA LYS A 158 1.78 -13.48 -13.39
C LYS A 158 3.13 -14.18 -13.22
N THR A 159 4.20 -13.41 -12.99
CA THR A 159 5.56 -13.96 -12.88
C THR A 159 5.80 -14.72 -11.56
N ASN A 160 5.14 -14.33 -10.48
CA ASN A 160 5.38 -14.87 -9.14
C ASN A 160 4.17 -15.52 -8.48
N ILE A 161 3.02 -15.56 -9.15
CA ILE A 161 1.76 -16.07 -8.59
C ILE A 161 1.89 -17.47 -8.01
N ASP A 162 2.62 -18.35 -8.68
CA ASP A 162 2.77 -19.76 -8.27
C ASP A 162 3.68 -19.93 -7.03
N GLU A 163 4.55 -18.95 -6.76
CA GLU A 163 5.46 -18.99 -5.62
C GLU A 163 4.86 -18.42 -4.32
N ILE A 164 3.71 -17.73 -4.37
CA ILE A 164 3.15 -17.05 -3.20
C ILE A 164 2.82 -18.00 -2.04
N PRO A 165 2.26 -19.20 -2.26
CA PRO A 165 2.03 -20.15 -1.16
C PRO A 165 3.32 -20.57 -0.44
N ASP A 166 4.40 -20.84 -1.19
CA ASP A 166 5.69 -21.22 -0.63
C ASP A 166 6.40 -20.03 0.03
N LEU A 167 6.20 -18.83 -0.51
CA LEU A 167 6.70 -17.60 0.12
C LEU A 167 6.07 -17.36 1.51
N ILE A 168 4.82 -17.75 1.71
CA ILE A 168 4.19 -17.68 3.03
C ILE A 168 4.92 -18.55 4.04
N ASP A 169 5.35 -19.76 3.64
CA ASP A 169 6.16 -20.64 4.50
C ASP A 169 7.45 -19.94 4.94
N VAL A 170 8.17 -19.36 3.99
CA VAL A 170 9.40 -18.58 4.27
C VAL A 170 9.15 -17.43 5.24
N VAL A 171 8.07 -16.68 5.04
CA VAL A 171 7.69 -15.53 5.89
C VAL A 171 7.39 -15.97 7.32
N VAL A 172 6.65 -17.08 7.48
CA VAL A 172 6.30 -17.65 8.79
C VAL A 172 7.52 -18.22 9.50
N GLU A 173 8.37 -18.98 8.79
CA GLU A 173 9.63 -19.54 9.33
C GLU A 173 10.56 -18.46 9.87
N ASN A 174 10.60 -17.29 9.22
CA ASN A 174 11.38 -16.15 9.65
C ASN A 174 10.64 -15.27 10.68
N ASN A 175 9.47 -15.69 11.15
CA ASN A 175 8.65 -15.01 12.15
C ASN A 175 8.34 -13.53 11.77
N ALA A 176 8.17 -13.18 10.51
CA ALA A 176 7.73 -11.82 10.16
C ALA A 176 6.44 -11.48 10.89
N GLY A 177 6.36 -10.27 11.44
CA GLY A 177 5.23 -9.88 12.28
C GLY A 177 3.92 -9.68 11.54
N LEU A 178 3.97 -9.51 10.20
CA LEU A 178 2.81 -9.34 9.34
C LEU A 178 3.16 -9.73 7.90
N PHE A 179 2.21 -10.38 7.23
CA PHE A 179 2.26 -10.63 5.80
C PHE A 179 1.02 -10.08 5.10
N SER A 180 1.24 -9.47 3.95
CA SER A 180 0.18 -9.04 3.05
C SER A 180 0.66 -9.04 1.60
N PHE A 181 -0.29 -9.07 0.67
CA PHE A 181 0.00 -8.86 -0.74
C PHE A 181 -1.07 -8.01 -1.41
N ALA A 182 -0.69 -7.43 -2.54
CA ALA A 182 -1.62 -6.80 -3.45
C ALA A 182 -1.17 -7.08 -4.89
N ARG A 183 -2.10 -7.02 -5.84
CA ARG A 183 -1.81 -7.21 -7.24
C ARG A 183 -0.94 -6.07 -7.79
N TYR A 184 -0.10 -6.42 -8.75
CA TYR A 184 0.61 -5.45 -9.56
C TYR A 184 -0.39 -4.57 -10.32
N CYS A 185 -0.17 -3.25 -10.26
CA CYS A 185 -0.90 -2.29 -11.06
C CYS A 185 -0.01 -1.92 -12.25
N PRO A 186 -0.37 -2.31 -13.48
CA PRO A 186 0.43 -2.02 -14.66
C PRO A 186 0.60 -0.50 -14.86
N THR A 187 1.79 -0.10 -15.27
CA THR A 187 2.09 1.30 -15.62
C THR A 187 1.85 1.61 -17.08
N SER A 188 1.78 0.54 -17.92
CA SER A 188 1.45 0.62 -19.35
C SER A 188 0.69 -0.62 -19.77
N LEU A 189 -0.01 -0.55 -20.90
CA LEU A 189 -0.76 -1.68 -21.48
C LEU A 189 0.14 -2.89 -21.79
N GLU A 190 1.39 -2.66 -22.19
CA GLU A 190 2.36 -3.74 -22.49
C GLU A 190 2.79 -4.51 -21.24
N LYS A 191 2.75 -3.85 -20.07
CA LYS A 191 3.06 -4.45 -18.76
C LYS A 191 1.81 -4.93 -18.03
N ALA A 192 0.64 -4.95 -18.69
CA ALA A 192 -0.59 -5.43 -18.07
C ALA A 192 -0.41 -6.86 -17.53
N THR A 193 -0.84 -7.08 -16.31
CA THR A 193 -0.84 -8.43 -15.73
C THR A 193 -1.68 -9.36 -16.60
N GLN A 194 -1.15 -10.56 -16.84
CA GLN A 194 -1.81 -11.58 -17.63
C GLN A 194 -2.57 -12.59 -16.75
N MET A 195 -2.70 -12.34 -15.45
CA MET A 195 -3.51 -13.18 -14.57
C MET A 195 -4.98 -13.12 -14.98
N THR A 196 -5.55 -14.28 -15.21
CA THR A 196 -7.00 -14.42 -15.42
C THR A 196 -7.75 -14.36 -14.08
N PRO A 197 -9.07 -14.10 -14.10
CA PRO A 197 -9.91 -14.19 -12.90
C PRO A 197 -9.80 -15.54 -12.20
N GLY A 198 -9.75 -16.64 -12.98
CA GLY A 198 -9.64 -18.02 -12.45
C GLY A 198 -8.32 -18.27 -11.73
N GLU A 199 -7.19 -17.86 -12.34
CA GLU A 199 -5.86 -18.00 -11.73
C GLU A 199 -5.76 -17.20 -10.42
N TYR A 200 -6.33 -15.99 -10.40
CA TYR A 200 -6.30 -15.19 -9.19
C TYR A 200 -7.19 -15.77 -8.09
N LYS A 201 -8.37 -16.29 -8.44
CA LYS A 201 -9.24 -17.02 -7.49
C LYS A 201 -8.54 -18.25 -6.90
N GLU A 202 -7.87 -19.04 -7.75
CA GLU A 202 -7.10 -20.20 -7.32
C GLU A 202 -5.95 -19.81 -6.37
N LEU A 203 -5.24 -18.72 -6.65
CA LEU A 203 -4.26 -18.17 -5.72
C LEU A 203 -4.89 -17.87 -4.35
N LEU A 204 -6.03 -17.17 -4.31
CA LEU A 204 -6.69 -16.84 -3.05
C LEU A 204 -7.11 -18.09 -2.28
N GLU A 205 -7.52 -19.17 -2.96
CA GLU A 205 -7.82 -20.45 -2.31
C GLU A 205 -6.60 -21.08 -1.66
N LYS A 206 -5.47 -21.15 -2.39
CA LYS A 206 -4.20 -21.68 -1.87
C LYS A 206 -3.69 -20.85 -0.68
N VAL A 207 -3.72 -19.53 -0.81
CA VAL A 207 -3.29 -18.61 0.27
C VAL A 207 -4.21 -18.70 1.48
N TRP A 208 -5.53 -18.81 1.28
CA TRP A 208 -6.47 -18.98 2.38
C TRP A 208 -6.19 -20.26 3.17
N GLN A 209 -5.88 -21.37 2.48
CA GLN A 209 -5.48 -22.61 3.15
C GLN A 209 -4.21 -22.40 3.99
N LYS A 210 -3.17 -21.76 3.44
CA LYS A 210 -1.95 -21.42 4.19
C LYS A 210 -2.24 -20.55 5.43
N TYR A 211 -3.15 -19.58 5.31
CA TYR A 211 -3.54 -18.74 6.47
C TYR A 211 -4.23 -19.55 7.56
N GLN A 212 -5.03 -20.57 7.18
CA GLN A 212 -5.64 -21.47 8.17
C GLN A 212 -4.58 -22.40 8.81
N ASP A 213 -3.66 -22.96 8.01
CA ASP A 213 -2.59 -23.84 8.50
C ASP A 213 -1.67 -23.12 9.49
N TYR A 214 -1.48 -21.81 9.32
CA TYR A 214 -0.63 -20.97 10.16
C TYR A 214 -1.38 -20.05 11.13
N ASN A 215 -2.64 -20.37 11.43
CA ASN A 215 -3.47 -19.54 12.31
C ASN A 215 -2.85 -19.29 13.71
N ASP A 216 -2.08 -20.26 14.23
CA ASP A 216 -1.39 -20.17 15.51
C ASP A 216 0.05 -19.60 15.40
N SER A 217 0.47 -19.15 14.22
CA SER A 217 1.79 -18.56 14.02
C SER A 217 1.90 -17.15 14.62
N LYS A 218 3.13 -16.65 14.74
CA LYS A 218 3.39 -15.26 15.15
C LYS A 218 3.14 -14.24 14.03
N THR A 219 2.99 -14.72 12.79
CA THR A 219 2.76 -13.90 11.62
C THR A 219 1.28 -13.57 11.50
N PHE A 220 0.94 -12.28 11.51
CA PHE A 220 -0.42 -11.83 11.26
C PHE A 220 -0.65 -11.68 9.76
N PHE A 221 -1.73 -12.27 9.24
CA PHE A 221 -2.10 -12.19 7.83
C PHE A 221 -3.18 -11.13 7.61
N THR A 222 -2.98 -10.27 6.61
CA THR A 222 -3.99 -9.26 6.24
C THR A 222 -4.58 -9.54 4.87
N LEU A 223 -5.85 -9.23 4.72
CA LEU A 223 -6.61 -9.41 3.48
C LEU A 223 -6.62 -8.09 2.70
N LYS A 224 -5.44 -7.62 2.29
CA LYS A 224 -5.25 -6.26 1.74
C LYS A 224 -5.82 -6.08 0.34
N ASP A 225 -5.78 -7.11 -0.51
CA ASP A 225 -6.39 -7.00 -1.84
C ASP A 225 -7.92 -7.02 -1.75
N HIS A 226 -8.57 -6.18 -2.52
CA HIS A 226 -10.01 -5.96 -2.39
C HIS A 226 -10.86 -7.17 -2.81
N LEU A 227 -10.34 -8.06 -3.67
CA LEU A 227 -11.04 -9.27 -4.08
C LEU A 227 -11.13 -10.35 -2.98
N TRP A 228 -10.43 -10.18 -1.86
CA TRP A 228 -10.66 -11.01 -0.67
C TRP A 228 -12.11 -10.93 -0.19
N THR A 229 -12.73 -9.77 -0.24
CA THR A 229 -14.13 -9.62 0.16
C THR A 229 -15.06 -10.49 -0.71
N LEU A 230 -14.83 -10.49 -2.03
CA LEU A 230 -15.57 -11.36 -2.95
C LEU A 230 -15.34 -12.85 -2.63
N PHE A 231 -14.07 -13.22 -2.42
CA PHE A 231 -13.68 -14.59 -2.08
C PHE A 231 -14.38 -15.09 -0.79
N LEU A 232 -14.31 -14.30 0.27
CA LEU A 232 -14.93 -14.64 1.54
C LEU A 232 -16.46 -14.67 1.47
N TYR A 233 -17.06 -13.77 0.68
CA TYR A 233 -18.49 -13.74 0.44
C TYR A 233 -18.98 -15.03 -0.24
N GLU A 234 -18.30 -15.48 -1.29
CA GLU A 234 -18.62 -16.74 -1.97
C GLU A 234 -18.43 -17.99 -1.09
N LYS A 235 -17.47 -17.93 -0.15
CA LYS A 235 -17.25 -19.01 0.86
C LYS A 235 -18.26 -18.98 2.01
N GLY A 236 -19.17 -17.99 2.08
CA GLY A 236 -20.08 -17.80 3.20
C GLY A 236 -19.40 -17.34 4.50
N LEU A 237 -18.16 -16.84 4.41
CA LEU A 237 -17.35 -16.34 5.53
C LEU A 237 -17.48 -14.82 5.72
N TYR A 238 -18.12 -14.15 4.79
CA TYR A 238 -18.46 -12.74 4.87
C TYR A 238 -19.95 -12.56 4.57
N THR A 239 -20.64 -11.84 5.44
CA THR A 239 -22.05 -11.51 5.26
C THR A 239 -22.21 -10.00 5.15
N ILE A 240 -22.95 -9.56 4.16
CA ILE A 240 -23.30 -8.13 4.00
C ILE A 240 -24.15 -7.72 5.21
N PRO A 241 -23.75 -6.70 6.00
CA PRO A 241 -24.54 -6.22 7.13
C PRO A 241 -25.93 -5.74 6.72
N GLU A 242 -26.90 -5.91 7.61
CA GLU A 242 -28.21 -5.28 7.47
C GLU A 242 -28.14 -3.77 7.81
N ASN A 243 -29.09 -2.98 7.29
CA ASN A 243 -29.21 -1.55 7.57
C ASN A 243 -28.03 -0.68 7.11
N LEU A 244 -27.56 -0.91 5.89
CA LEU A 244 -26.54 -0.09 5.25
C LEU A 244 -27.03 1.32 4.93
N SER A 245 -26.15 2.30 5.11
CA SER A 245 -26.36 3.65 4.57
C SER A 245 -25.89 3.70 3.12
N ASP A 246 -26.68 4.33 2.27
CA ASP A 246 -26.37 4.42 0.84
C ASP A 246 -25.17 5.30 0.51
N ASP A 247 -24.77 6.18 1.41
CA ASP A 247 -23.66 7.12 1.22
C ASP A 247 -22.36 6.66 1.87
N VAL A 248 -22.32 5.46 2.48
CA VAL A 248 -21.16 4.98 3.22
C VAL A 248 -20.44 3.86 2.48
N ILE A 249 -19.14 4.01 2.32
CA ILE A 249 -18.22 2.95 1.93
C ILE A 249 -17.70 2.28 3.20
N TYR A 250 -17.89 0.99 3.30
CA TYR A 250 -17.55 0.21 4.50
C TYR A 250 -16.17 -0.42 4.38
N ASP A 251 -15.80 -0.88 3.19
CA ASP A 251 -14.51 -1.53 2.92
C ASP A 251 -14.13 -1.41 1.43
N GLY A 252 -13.01 -2.03 1.04
CA GLY A 252 -12.46 -2.01 -0.30
C GLY A 252 -11.50 -0.84 -0.53
N CYS A 253 -11.52 -0.27 -1.73
CA CYS A 253 -10.60 0.80 -2.10
C CYS A 253 -10.82 2.08 -1.27
N ASN A 254 -9.75 2.63 -0.69
CA ASN A 254 -9.79 3.83 0.15
C ASN A 254 -9.63 5.15 -0.63
N CYS A 255 -9.46 5.12 -1.94
CA CYS A 255 -9.45 6.33 -2.77
C CYS A 255 -10.77 7.10 -2.59
N GLY A 256 -10.65 8.41 -2.38
CA GLY A 256 -11.81 9.29 -2.12
C GLY A 256 -12.44 9.15 -0.73
N ASN A 257 -12.00 8.19 0.11
CA ASN A 257 -12.62 7.90 1.40
C ASN A 257 -11.71 8.14 2.62
N SER A 258 -10.58 7.43 2.73
CA SER A 258 -9.74 7.48 3.93
C SER A 258 -8.24 7.40 3.64
N HIS A 259 -7.83 7.76 2.42
CA HIS A 259 -6.45 7.70 1.98
C HIS A 259 -6.09 8.84 1.05
N LEU A 260 -4.87 9.37 1.20
CA LEU A 260 -4.19 10.24 0.25
C LEU A 260 -2.73 9.83 0.11
N THR A 261 -2.16 10.09 -1.05
CA THR A 261 -0.71 10.02 -1.28
C THR A 261 -0.16 11.41 -1.50
N ILE A 262 0.97 11.74 -0.85
CA ILE A 262 1.67 13.01 -1.01
C ILE A 262 3.07 12.72 -1.57
N LEU A 263 3.44 13.40 -2.65
CA LEU A 263 4.74 13.24 -3.31
C LEU A 263 5.77 14.26 -2.81
N PRO A 264 7.08 14.09 -3.10
CA PRO A 264 8.13 15.03 -2.66
C PRO A 264 7.96 16.46 -3.21
N SER A 265 7.22 16.64 -4.31
CA SER A 265 6.82 17.94 -4.88
C SER A 265 5.67 18.62 -4.13
N GLY A 266 5.11 17.99 -3.10
CA GLY A 266 3.86 18.40 -2.45
C GLY A 266 2.59 17.99 -3.21
N ASP A 267 2.71 17.40 -4.39
CA ASP A 267 1.55 16.95 -5.16
C ASP A 267 0.77 15.86 -4.41
N VAL A 268 -0.55 16.00 -4.39
CA VAL A 268 -1.48 15.10 -3.72
C VAL A 268 -2.22 14.24 -4.73
N PHE A 269 -2.22 12.94 -4.49
CA PHE A 269 -2.87 11.93 -5.33
C PHE A 269 -3.91 11.15 -4.54
N ALA A 270 -5.01 10.77 -5.17
CA ALA A 270 -5.99 9.84 -4.60
C ALA A 270 -5.41 8.42 -4.47
N CYS A 271 -4.55 7.99 -5.41
CA CYS A 271 -3.81 6.73 -5.39
C CYS A 271 -2.45 6.89 -6.06
N ARG A 272 -1.37 6.37 -5.44
CA ARG A 272 -0.02 6.44 -6.03
C ARG A 272 0.13 5.58 -7.30
N ARG A 273 -0.71 4.59 -7.49
CA ARG A 273 -0.57 3.55 -8.52
C ARG A 273 -1.31 3.85 -9.83
N MET A 274 -1.89 5.05 -9.96
CA MET A 274 -2.49 5.56 -11.19
C MET A 274 -2.31 7.08 -11.26
N ASP A 275 -2.49 7.67 -12.44
CA ASP A 275 -2.54 9.12 -12.56
C ASP A 275 -3.83 9.64 -11.91
N SER A 276 -3.69 10.26 -10.77
CA SER A 276 -4.81 10.64 -9.89
C SER A 276 -4.49 11.88 -9.06
N LYS A 277 -3.76 12.85 -9.69
CA LYS A 277 -3.43 14.10 -9.02
C LYS A 277 -4.68 14.92 -8.74
N VAL A 278 -4.87 15.32 -7.48
CA VAL A 278 -6.03 16.07 -7.00
C VAL A 278 -5.70 17.45 -6.45
N GLY A 279 -4.42 17.76 -6.20
CA GLY A 279 -4.00 19.08 -5.70
C GLY A 279 -2.52 19.11 -5.33
N ASN A 280 -2.11 20.11 -4.52
CA ASN A 280 -0.75 20.22 -4.00
C ASN A 280 -0.77 20.76 -2.57
N ALA A 281 -0.28 19.98 -1.60
CA ALA A 281 -0.33 20.29 -0.16
C ALA A 281 0.60 21.43 0.29
N LEU A 282 1.50 21.91 -0.58
CA LEU A 282 2.31 23.11 -0.33
C LEU A 282 1.63 24.40 -0.79
N LYS A 283 0.52 24.29 -1.54
CA LYS A 283 -0.19 25.43 -2.13
C LYS A 283 -1.59 25.58 -1.57
N ASP A 284 -2.24 24.45 -1.32
CA ASP A 284 -3.64 24.36 -0.96
C ASP A 284 -3.82 23.62 0.37
N SER A 285 -4.92 23.87 1.06
CA SER A 285 -5.28 23.10 2.25
C SER A 285 -5.62 21.66 1.85
N VAL A 286 -5.09 20.67 2.57
CA VAL A 286 -5.45 19.25 2.36
C VAL A 286 -6.96 19.03 2.56
N TYR A 287 -7.60 19.85 3.41
CA TYR A 287 -9.04 19.82 3.57
C TYR A 287 -9.77 20.23 2.27
N ASP A 288 -9.37 21.32 1.65
CA ASP A 288 -10.00 21.80 0.40
C ASP A 288 -9.70 20.84 -0.77
N ILE A 289 -8.49 20.27 -0.84
CA ILE A 289 -8.14 19.23 -1.82
C ILE A 289 -9.05 18.01 -1.65
N PHE A 290 -9.23 17.52 -0.41
CA PHE A 290 -10.01 16.31 -0.16
C PHE A 290 -11.51 16.52 -0.33
N MET A 291 -12.01 17.70 -0.05
CA MET A 291 -13.43 18.08 -0.20
C MET A 291 -13.74 18.67 -1.58
N GLY A 292 -12.74 18.86 -2.43
CA GLY A 292 -12.87 19.51 -3.73
C GLY A 292 -13.31 18.58 -4.86
N GLU A 293 -13.76 19.17 -5.97
CA GLU A 293 -14.30 18.49 -7.15
C GLU A 293 -13.35 17.46 -7.76
N ASN A 294 -12.02 17.69 -7.74
CA ASN A 294 -11.04 16.74 -8.26
C ASN A 294 -11.05 15.41 -7.48
N MET A 295 -11.40 15.44 -6.19
CA MET A 295 -11.52 14.23 -5.38
C MET A 295 -12.87 13.54 -5.58
N ASP A 296 -13.91 14.26 -5.99
CA ASP A 296 -15.25 13.69 -6.20
C ASP A 296 -15.28 12.68 -7.33
N GLU A 297 -14.38 12.78 -8.32
CA GLU A 297 -14.22 11.75 -9.35
C GLU A 297 -14.03 10.34 -8.73
N TYR A 298 -13.28 10.24 -7.62
CA TYR A 298 -13.01 8.96 -6.94
C TYR A 298 -14.14 8.48 -6.03
N ARG A 299 -15.25 9.23 -5.96
CA ARG A 299 -16.47 8.92 -5.18
C ARG A 299 -17.69 8.60 -6.05
N GLN A 300 -17.58 8.70 -7.37
CA GLN A 300 -18.67 8.43 -8.31
C GLN A 300 -18.82 6.91 -8.54
N PHE A 301 -19.34 6.22 -7.54
CA PHE A 301 -19.43 4.75 -7.53
C PHE A 301 -20.41 4.20 -8.56
N GLU A 302 -21.39 4.99 -8.99
CA GLU A 302 -22.34 4.70 -10.06
C GLU A 302 -21.69 4.56 -11.45
N ASN A 303 -20.49 5.15 -11.64
CA ASN A 303 -19.77 5.10 -12.90
C ASN A 303 -19.01 3.78 -13.10
N PHE A 304 -18.85 2.96 -12.06
CA PHE A 304 -18.18 1.67 -12.20
C PHE A 304 -19.00 0.71 -13.06
N GLU A 305 -18.51 0.34 -14.25
CA GLU A 305 -19.22 -0.44 -15.26
C GLU A 305 -19.85 -1.72 -14.73
N LYS A 306 -19.07 -2.52 -14.00
CA LYS A 306 -19.49 -3.79 -13.42
C LYS A 306 -19.92 -3.63 -11.95
N CYS A 307 -19.11 -2.92 -11.17
CA CYS A 307 -19.31 -2.89 -9.72
C CYS A 307 -20.53 -2.07 -9.29
N SER A 308 -21.01 -1.09 -10.10
CA SER A 308 -22.24 -0.35 -9.81
C SER A 308 -23.49 -1.23 -9.72
N LYS A 309 -23.44 -2.41 -10.36
CA LYS A 309 -24.54 -3.40 -10.35
C LYS A 309 -24.30 -4.53 -9.34
N CYS A 310 -23.20 -4.46 -8.58
CA CYS A 310 -22.79 -5.52 -7.67
C CYS A 310 -23.22 -5.23 -6.22
N GLU A 311 -23.79 -6.20 -5.56
CA GLU A 311 -24.17 -6.11 -4.14
C GLU A 311 -22.98 -5.83 -3.21
N LEU A 312 -21.73 -6.16 -3.65
CA LEU A 312 -20.50 -5.89 -2.91
C LEU A 312 -19.92 -4.50 -3.19
N LEU A 313 -20.58 -3.61 -3.94
CA LEU A 313 -20.06 -2.30 -4.33
C LEU A 313 -19.43 -1.52 -3.15
N ARG A 314 -20.07 -1.56 -1.98
CA ARG A 314 -19.65 -0.80 -0.80
C ARG A 314 -18.56 -1.47 0.02
N PHE A 315 -18.16 -2.69 -0.35
CA PHE A 315 -17.22 -3.54 0.39
C PHE A 315 -16.03 -4.01 -0.44
N CYS A 316 -16.10 -3.93 -1.77
CA CYS A 316 -15.07 -4.44 -2.67
C CYS A 316 -14.68 -3.41 -3.74
N ARG A 317 -15.40 -3.27 -4.82
CA ARG A 317 -15.14 -2.44 -6.03
C ARG A 317 -13.92 -2.86 -6.85
N GLY A 318 -13.26 -4.00 -6.55
CA GLY A 318 -11.98 -4.35 -7.17
C GLY A 318 -10.88 -3.32 -6.88
N CYS A 319 -9.87 -3.24 -7.74
CA CYS A 319 -8.82 -2.24 -7.65
C CYS A 319 -8.87 -1.28 -8.85
N PRO A 320 -9.35 -0.02 -8.69
CA PRO A 320 -9.40 0.96 -9.77
C PRO A 320 -8.04 1.21 -10.44
N ALA A 321 -6.94 1.11 -9.70
CA ALA A 321 -5.60 1.28 -10.27
C ALA A 321 -5.17 0.09 -11.15
N VAL A 322 -5.62 -1.13 -10.86
CA VAL A 322 -5.41 -2.29 -11.76
C VAL A 322 -6.24 -2.12 -13.03
N SER A 323 -7.51 -1.71 -12.90
CA SER A 323 -8.38 -1.42 -14.05
C SER A 323 -7.77 -0.31 -14.92
N TYR A 324 -7.34 0.80 -14.30
CA TYR A 324 -6.71 1.93 -14.99
C TYR A 324 -5.46 1.49 -15.76
N GLY A 325 -4.56 0.73 -15.14
CA GLY A 325 -3.33 0.25 -15.77
C GLY A 325 -3.56 -0.69 -16.97
N THR A 326 -4.74 -1.33 -17.06
CA THR A 326 -5.09 -2.24 -18.16
C THR A 326 -5.95 -1.59 -19.24
N THR A 327 -6.72 -0.56 -18.93
CA THR A 327 -7.74 0.01 -19.83
C THR A 327 -7.66 1.53 -19.98
N HIS A 328 -6.81 2.21 -19.20
CA HIS A 328 -6.80 3.67 -19.02
C HIS A 328 -8.13 4.25 -18.51
N ASN A 329 -9.00 3.40 -17.93
CA ASN A 329 -10.25 3.80 -17.31
C ASN A 329 -10.38 3.13 -15.93
N MET A 330 -10.38 3.90 -14.86
CA MET A 330 -10.50 3.38 -13.50
C MET A 330 -11.88 2.80 -13.17
N TYR A 331 -12.89 3.17 -13.93
CA TYR A 331 -14.25 2.68 -13.78
C TYR A 331 -14.52 1.34 -14.49
N SER A 332 -13.60 0.90 -15.35
CA SER A 332 -13.68 -0.40 -16.02
C SER A 332 -13.73 -1.55 -15.03
N ALA A 333 -14.28 -2.67 -15.46
CA ALA A 333 -14.29 -3.89 -14.66
C ALA A 333 -12.87 -4.30 -14.25
N ASP A 334 -12.68 -4.68 -12.99
CA ASP A 334 -11.42 -5.24 -12.52
C ASP A 334 -11.10 -6.52 -13.30
N PRO A 335 -9.94 -6.58 -14.00
CA PRO A 335 -9.63 -7.68 -14.92
C PRO A 335 -9.46 -9.05 -14.24
N GLN A 336 -9.29 -9.10 -12.92
CA GLN A 336 -9.22 -10.34 -12.16
C GLN A 336 -10.52 -10.65 -11.39
N CYS A 337 -11.55 -9.82 -11.51
CA CYS A 337 -12.83 -10.10 -10.84
C CYS A 337 -13.60 -11.20 -11.58
N TRP A 338 -13.78 -12.35 -10.92
CA TRP A 338 -14.47 -13.54 -11.45
C TRP A 338 -16.00 -13.53 -11.22
N LYS A 339 -16.55 -12.58 -10.47
CA LYS A 339 -18.00 -12.51 -10.23
C LYS A 339 -18.73 -12.21 -11.54
N GLU A 340 -19.74 -12.98 -11.83
CA GLU A 340 -20.69 -12.70 -12.93
C GLU A 340 -21.81 -11.77 -12.44
N ILE A 341 -22.19 -10.77 -13.24
CA ILE A 341 -23.23 -9.80 -12.94
C ILE A 341 -24.14 -9.63 -14.15
#